data_73d2d67858b2d66cf129cbca78a62600
#
_entry.id   73d2d67858b2d66cf129cbca78a62600
#
_cell.length_a   1.000
_cell.length_b   1.000
_cell.length_c   1.000
_cell.angle_alpha   90.00
_cell.angle_beta   90.00
_cell.angle_gamma   90.00
#
_symmetry.space_group_name_H-M   'P 1'
#
loop_
_entity.id
_entity.type
_entity.pdbx_description
1 polymer ?
#
loop_
_entity_poly.entity_id
_entity_poly.type
_entity_poly.pdbx_seq_one_letter_code
_entity_poly.pdbx_strand_id
1 'polypeptide(L)'
;MKRFFVFLGVVLATIGSAVRAQEVDSIAQLQKASWGDAKTEEAAEYIPDVYVHSRMGYEHDFLEQVGRFDGNGLYLGIEGNISPNFSYSFYHCIASSDSQGLFGFDNTQWLTVSYENDWLNLTAGKNAVMVGSFEYDGYDIDSYYFMNSSFWNSFDCWQWGASASFYPDDDHELTIQVCNSPFSFGEPNLFAYALGWRGEMEWFESLWTANMWQYDKGSYMKSMNFANRFDFDDFSFDLEYMTRATDIKDLFTRDFTLMIAPTYQFSDWGCIKGKFGWEKCGEDELMEYGYDGSYMFYGLAAEFFPIKDYEDLRLHASWGHGCNRSHILNIGVTWKFSLTQAVKDIVSKCRNKSANL
;
A
#
# COMPACT_ATOMS: atom_id res chain seq x y z
N MET A 1 -23.76 -9.60 9.96
CA MET A 1 -23.12 -10.02 11.22
C MET A 1 -23.00 -11.54 11.37
N LYS A 2 -24.08 -12.34 11.39
CA LYS A 2 -23.95 -13.82 11.57
C LYS A 2 -23.03 -14.51 10.54
N ARG A 3 -23.01 -14.11 9.28
CA ARG A 3 -22.17 -14.69 8.23
C ARG A 3 -20.68 -14.29 8.36
N PHE A 4 -20.38 -13.12 8.93
CA PHE A 4 -19.03 -12.67 9.21
C PHE A 4 -18.37 -13.48 10.32
N PHE A 5 -19.10 -13.74 11.42
CA PHE A 5 -18.59 -14.59 12.51
C PHE A 5 -18.40 -16.05 12.09
N VAL A 6 -19.24 -16.55 11.17
CA VAL A 6 -19.07 -17.90 10.60
C VAL A 6 -17.81 -17.95 9.71
N PHE A 7 -17.56 -16.91 8.89
CA PHE A 7 -16.36 -16.84 8.05
C PHE A 7 -15.09 -16.69 8.89
N LEU A 8 -15.08 -15.78 9.85
CA LEU A 8 -13.97 -15.63 10.78
C LEU A 8 -13.73 -16.92 11.57
N GLY A 9 -14.81 -17.59 11.98
CA GLY A 9 -14.76 -18.90 12.63
C GLY A 9 -14.22 -20.01 11.72
N VAL A 10 -14.54 -20.00 10.43
CA VAL A 10 -14.01 -20.95 9.44
C VAL A 10 -12.54 -20.65 9.11
N VAL A 11 -12.17 -19.38 8.96
CA VAL A 11 -10.76 -18.97 8.77
C VAL A 11 -9.94 -19.33 10.00
N LEU A 12 -10.40 -19.03 11.19
CA LEU A 12 -9.74 -19.42 12.44
C LEU A 12 -9.72 -20.94 12.65
N ALA A 13 -10.77 -21.66 12.23
CA ALA A 13 -10.80 -23.12 12.30
C ALA A 13 -9.94 -23.79 11.22
N THR A 14 -9.84 -23.22 10.00
CA THR A 14 -8.92 -23.71 8.96
C THR A 14 -7.46 -23.36 9.28
N ILE A 15 -7.20 -22.19 9.83
CA ILE A 15 -5.88 -21.85 10.37
C ILE A 15 -5.58 -22.77 11.57
N GLY A 16 -6.52 -22.95 12.49
CA GLY A 16 -6.39 -23.85 13.64
C GLY A 16 -6.27 -25.32 13.26
N SER A 17 -6.89 -25.80 12.18
CA SER A 17 -6.75 -27.18 11.69
C SER A 17 -5.51 -27.38 10.82
N ALA A 18 -5.10 -26.38 10.03
CA ALA A 18 -3.83 -26.36 9.31
C ALA A 18 -2.66 -26.26 10.30
N VAL A 19 -2.77 -25.39 11.30
CA VAL A 19 -1.81 -25.30 12.40
C VAL A 19 -1.78 -26.61 13.20
N ARG A 20 -2.91 -27.28 13.49
CA ARG A 20 -2.92 -28.57 14.18
C ARG A 20 -2.34 -29.72 13.35
N ALA A 21 -2.60 -29.78 12.05
CA ALA A 21 -2.02 -30.80 11.19
C ALA A 21 -0.52 -30.61 10.99
N GLN A 22 -0.07 -29.36 10.85
CA GLN A 22 1.32 -28.98 10.82
C GLN A 22 1.98 -29.02 12.21
N GLU A 23 1.22 -28.74 13.29
CA GLU A 23 1.69 -28.87 14.68
C GLU A 23 1.99 -30.32 15.07
N VAL A 24 1.23 -31.30 14.65
CA VAL A 24 1.51 -32.70 14.99
C VAL A 24 2.79 -33.19 14.31
N ASP A 25 3.01 -32.79 13.05
CA ASP A 25 4.26 -33.13 12.35
C ASP A 25 5.41 -32.18 12.72
N SER A 26 5.14 -30.89 12.94
CA SER A 26 6.17 -29.92 13.33
C SER A 26 6.50 -29.96 14.82
N ILE A 27 5.57 -30.29 15.70
CA ILE A 27 5.89 -30.56 17.12
C ILE A 27 6.74 -31.82 17.25
N ALA A 28 6.45 -32.88 16.47
CA ALA A 28 7.30 -34.06 16.42
C ALA A 28 8.67 -33.77 15.78
N GLN A 29 8.72 -32.87 14.79
CA GLN A 29 9.96 -32.38 14.17
C GLN A 29 10.67 -31.34 15.05
N LEU A 30 9.94 -30.43 15.73
CA LEU A 30 10.50 -29.48 16.69
C LEU A 30 11.01 -30.18 17.95
N GLN A 31 10.37 -31.27 18.40
CA GLN A 31 10.92 -32.10 19.48
C GLN A 31 12.20 -32.84 19.04
N LYS A 32 12.32 -33.19 17.74
CA LYS A 32 13.57 -33.70 17.18
C LYS A 32 14.61 -32.61 16.93
N ALA A 33 14.19 -31.40 16.57
CA ALA A 33 15.06 -30.26 16.28
C ALA A 33 15.56 -29.53 17.52
N SER A 34 14.90 -29.70 18.67
CA SER A 34 15.41 -29.15 19.96
C SER A 34 16.75 -29.78 20.41
N TRP A 35 17.26 -30.73 19.61
CA TRP A 35 18.56 -31.36 19.80
C TRP A 35 19.60 -30.97 18.73
N GLY A 36 19.33 -29.93 17.92
CA GLY A 36 20.27 -29.44 16.93
C GLY A 36 19.88 -28.02 16.46
N ASP A 37 20.63 -27.03 16.93
CA ASP A 37 20.31 -25.59 16.86
C ASP A 37 20.19 -24.96 15.46
N ALA A 38 20.51 -25.65 14.39
CA ALA A 38 20.56 -25.07 13.03
C ALA A 38 19.25 -25.17 12.22
N LYS A 39 18.27 -26.01 12.62
CA LYS A 39 17.05 -26.23 11.84
C LYS A 39 15.80 -25.46 12.29
N THR A 40 15.87 -24.81 13.43
CA THR A 40 14.75 -24.04 14.01
C THR A 40 14.61 -22.64 13.41
N GLU A 41 15.69 -22.02 13.00
CA GLU A 41 15.68 -20.72 12.31
C GLU A 41 15.12 -20.86 10.88
N GLU A 42 15.57 -21.90 10.16
CA GLU A 42 15.13 -22.17 8.78
C GLU A 42 13.63 -22.49 8.65
N ALA A 43 13.04 -23.17 9.65
CA ALA A 43 11.60 -23.47 9.64
C ALA A 43 10.72 -22.27 10.02
N ALA A 44 11.24 -21.30 10.78
CA ALA A 44 10.52 -20.10 11.15
C ALA A 44 10.36 -19.13 9.97
N GLU A 45 11.25 -19.18 9.00
CA GLU A 45 11.28 -18.33 7.80
C GLU A 45 10.11 -18.60 6.82
N TYR A 46 9.54 -19.82 6.88
CA TYR A 46 8.44 -20.23 5.98
C TYR A 46 7.05 -20.13 6.61
N ILE A 47 6.95 -19.63 7.85
CA ILE A 47 5.64 -19.39 8.47
C ILE A 47 5.06 -18.09 7.92
N PRO A 48 3.89 -18.14 7.24
CA PRO A 48 3.29 -16.93 6.71
C PRO A 48 2.94 -15.95 7.84
N ASP A 49 3.17 -14.67 7.60
CA ASP A 49 2.56 -13.62 8.41
C ASP A 49 1.14 -13.35 7.91
N VAL A 50 0.18 -13.59 8.79
CA VAL A 50 -1.23 -13.30 8.55
C VAL A 50 -1.60 -12.14 9.46
N TYR A 51 -2.02 -11.04 8.87
CA TYR A 51 -2.35 -9.84 9.63
C TYR A 51 -3.68 -9.22 9.19
N VAL A 52 -4.26 -8.48 10.10
CA VAL A 52 -5.44 -7.63 9.85
C VAL A 52 -5.01 -6.18 9.96
N HIS A 53 -5.37 -5.38 8.96
CA HIS A 53 -5.11 -3.96 8.93
C HIS A 53 -6.44 -3.21 8.86
N SER A 54 -6.67 -2.29 9.78
CA SER A 54 -7.95 -1.59 9.89
C SER A 54 -7.78 -0.13 10.21
N ARG A 55 -8.69 0.67 9.67
CA ARG A 55 -8.83 2.09 10.00
C ARG A 55 -10.29 2.39 10.29
N MET A 56 -10.54 3.13 11.37
CA MET A 56 -11.86 3.59 11.74
C MET A 56 -11.78 4.95 12.42
N GLY A 57 -12.81 5.75 12.31
CA GLY A 57 -12.83 7.07 12.91
C GLY A 57 -14.12 7.82 12.72
N TYR A 58 -14.09 9.07 13.12
CA TYR A 58 -15.12 10.07 12.84
C TYR A 58 -14.65 10.94 11.69
N GLU A 59 -15.50 11.10 10.69
CA GLU A 59 -15.27 11.99 9.57
C GLU A 59 -16.36 13.05 9.50
N HIS A 60 -15.97 14.29 9.20
CA HIS A 60 -16.89 15.40 9.00
C HIS A 60 -16.56 16.13 7.70
N ASP A 61 -17.51 16.15 6.79
CA ASP A 61 -17.48 16.94 5.57
C ASP A 61 -18.16 18.30 5.81
N PHE A 62 -17.39 19.38 5.70
CA PHE A 62 -17.90 20.74 5.96
C PHE A 62 -18.71 21.31 4.80
N LEU A 63 -18.59 20.79 3.59
CA LEU A 63 -19.41 21.21 2.45
C LEU A 63 -20.80 20.60 2.54
N GLU A 64 -20.86 19.29 2.73
CA GLU A 64 -22.11 18.54 2.85
C GLU A 64 -22.77 18.69 4.24
N GLN A 65 -22.04 19.24 5.21
CA GLN A 65 -22.47 19.36 6.62
C GLN A 65 -22.85 18.00 7.23
N VAL A 66 -22.12 16.96 6.85
CA VAL A 66 -22.36 15.59 7.31
C VAL A 66 -21.19 15.11 8.15
N GLY A 67 -21.50 14.55 9.32
CA GLY A 67 -20.51 13.91 10.18
C GLY A 67 -20.96 12.48 10.51
N ARG A 68 -20.04 11.53 10.46
CA ARG A 68 -20.31 10.11 10.73
C ARG A 68 -19.12 9.40 11.34
N PHE A 69 -19.39 8.36 12.12
CA PHE A 69 -18.38 7.34 12.39
C PHE A 69 -18.34 6.37 11.23
N ASP A 70 -17.14 6.07 10.76
CA ASP A 70 -16.95 5.20 9.61
C ASP A 70 -15.78 4.23 9.85
N GLY A 71 -15.89 3.04 9.24
CA GLY A 71 -14.80 2.09 9.09
C GLY A 71 -14.20 2.25 7.70
N ASN A 72 -13.17 3.08 7.58
CA ASN A 72 -12.55 3.39 6.28
C ASN A 72 -12.00 2.15 5.57
N GLY A 73 -11.63 1.10 6.32
CA GLY A 73 -11.22 -0.16 5.74
C GLY A 73 -10.88 -1.24 6.75
N LEU A 74 -11.09 -2.48 6.33
CA LEU A 74 -10.65 -3.68 7.02
C LEU A 74 -10.03 -4.61 5.97
N TYR A 75 -8.75 -4.88 6.12
CA TYR A 75 -7.97 -5.67 5.18
C TYR A 75 -7.40 -6.91 5.85
N LEU A 76 -7.25 -7.97 5.06
CA LEU A 76 -6.51 -9.17 5.41
C LEU A 76 -5.24 -9.21 4.56
N GLY A 77 -4.09 -9.29 5.21
CA GLY A 77 -2.80 -9.51 4.59
C GLY A 77 -2.27 -10.91 4.89
N ILE A 78 -1.61 -11.51 3.91
CA ILE A 78 -0.89 -12.77 4.04
C ILE A 78 0.41 -12.64 3.26
N GLU A 79 1.53 -12.75 3.93
CA GLU A 79 2.86 -12.63 3.33
C GLU A 79 3.74 -13.79 3.79
N GLY A 80 4.64 -14.25 2.93
CA GLY A 80 5.57 -15.31 3.31
C GLY A 80 6.48 -15.75 2.20
N ASN A 81 7.39 -16.65 2.56
CA ASN A 81 8.34 -17.25 1.63
C ASN A 81 7.92 -18.66 1.27
N ILE A 82 8.07 -19.04 -0.02
CA ILE A 82 7.92 -20.41 -0.53
C ILE A 82 9.30 -21.11 -0.47
N SER A 83 10.37 -20.33 -0.69
CA SER A 83 11.76 -20.75 -0.64
C SER A 83 12.64 -19.51 -0.40
N PRO A 84 13.96 -19.63 -0.19
CA PRO A 84 14.83 -18.47 0.03
C PRO A 84 14.72 -17.37 -1.05
N ASN A 85 14.39 -17.74 -2.27
CA ASN A 85 14.30 -16.83 -3.40
C ASN A 85 12.86 -16.59 -3.88
N PHE A 86 11.87 -17.29 -3.34
CA PHE A 86 10.47 -17.13 -3.75
C PHE A 86 9.62 -16.70 -2.59
N SER A 87 8.91 -15.59 -2.78
CA SER A 87 7.94 -15.05 -1.83
C SER A 87 6.57 -14.90 -2.47
N TYR A 88 5.56 -14.69 -1.65
CA TYR A 88 4.22 -14.34 -2.05
C TYR A 88 3.64 -13.29 -1.12
N SER A 89 2.76 -12.47 -1.66
CA SER A 89 2.02 -11.48 -0.88
C SER A 89 0.59 -11.38 -1.37
N PHE A 90 -0.33 -11.26 -0.43
CA PHE A 90 -1.74 -11.09 -0.67
C PHE A 90 -2.30 -10.04 0.28
N TYR A 91 -3.05 -9.08 -0.27
CA TYR A 91 -3.72 -8.06 0.52
C TYR A 91 -5.10 -7.75 -0.06
N HIS A 92 -6.11 -7.95 0.76
CA HIS A 92 -7.50 -7.95 0.31
C HIS A 92 -8.37 -7.12 1.24
N CYS A 93 -9.16 -6.21 0.67
CA CYS A 93 -10.16 -5.45 1.40
C CYS A 93 -11.37 -6.35 1.71
N ILE A 94 -11.55 -6.67 2.99
CA ILE A 94 -12.70 -7.46 3.46
C ILE A 94 -13.93 -6.58 3.60
N ALA A 95 -13.76 -5.33 4.05
CA ALA A 95 -14.83 -4.37 4.23
C ALA A 95 -14.32 -2.94 4.09
N SER A 96 -15.05 -2.12 3.36
CA SER A 96 -14.91 -0.66 3.34
C SER A 96 -16.29 -0.06 3.20
N SER A 97 -16.42 1.25 3.42
CA SER A 97 -17.67 1.99 3.19
C SER A 97 -18.17 1.86 1.74
N ASP A 98 -17.23 1.67 0.80
CA ASP A 98 -17.49 1.63 -0.64
C ASP A 98 -17.48 0.23 -1.24
N SER A 99 -17.16 -0.81 -0.45
CA SER A 99 -17.06 -2.18 -0.97
C SER A 99 -18.42 -2.79 -1.29
N GLN A 100 -18.62 -3.21 -2.53
CA GLN A 100 -19.85 -3.85 -3.02
C GLN A 100 -19.90 -5.37 -2.84
N GLY A 101 -19.03 -5.97 -2.07
CA GLY A 101 -19.04 -7.42 -1.82
C GLY A 101 -17.78 -7.94 -1.15
N LEU A 102 -17.95 -9.05 -0.41
CA LEU A 102 -16.89 -9.64 0.40
C LEU A 102 -15.86 -10.44 -0.42
N PHE A 103 -16.20 -10.86 -1.62
CA PHE A 103 -15.41 -11.78 -2.42
C PHE A 103 -15.39 -11.34 -3.89
N GLY A 104 -14.25 -10.86 -4.33
CA GLY A 104 -13.96 -10.52 -5.71
C GLY A 104 -12.54 -10.00 -5.84
N PHE A 105 -11.91 -10.26 -6.98
CA PHE A 105 -10.56 -9.72 -7.23
C PHE A 105 -10.53 -8.19 -7.31
N ASP A 106 -11.66 -7.53 -7.48
CA ASP A 106 -11.76 -6.07 -7.49
C ASP A 106 -11.36 -5.49 -6.13
N ASN A 107 -11.67 -6.19 -5.03
CA ASN A 107 -11.27 -5.80 -3.67
C ASN A 107 -9.85 -6.27 -3.29
N THR A 108 -9.15 -6.99 -4.17
CA THR A 108 -7.77 -7.41 -3.93
C THR A 108 -6.84 -6.32 -4.43
N GLN A 109 -6.07 -5.71 -3.54
CA GLN A 109 -5.07 -4.74 -3.92
C GLN A 109 -3.88 -5.45 -4.55
N TRP A 110 -3.29 -6.44 -3.87
CA TRP A 110 -2.28 -7.27 -4.52
C TRP A 110 -2.42 -8.75 -4.20
N LEU A 111 -1.98 -9.54 -5.16
CA LEU A 111 -1.81 -10.97 -5.08
C LEU A 111 -0.63 -11.31 -5.98
N THR A 112 0.55 -11.46 -5.39
CA THR A 112 1.82 -11.59 -6.13
C THR A 112 2.59 -12.81 -5.72
N VAL A 113 3.38 -13.31 -6.66
CA VAL A 113 4.50 -14.21 -6.44
C VAL A 113 5.74 -13.54 -6.98
N SER A 114 6.81 -13.52 -6.19
CA SER A 114 8.08 -12.88 -6.55
C SER A 114 9.23 -13.88 -6.45
N TYR A 115 10.16 -13.74 -7.38
CA TYR A 115 11.49 -14.35 -7.32
C TYR A 115 12.52 -13.26 -7.15
N GLU A 116 13.40 -13.40 -6.17
CA GLU A 116 14.42 -12.41 -5.85
C GLU A 116 15.79 -13.06 -5.63
N ASN A 117 16.82 -12.39 -6.12
CA ASN A 117 18.22 -12.65 -5.81
C ASN A 117 18.99 -11.31 -5.74
N ASP A 118 20.30 -11.35 -5.54
CA ASP A 118 21.15 -10.16 -5.28
C ASP A 118 21.05 -9.05 -6.34
N TRP A 119 20.64 -9.35 -7.58
CA TRP A 119 20.65 -8.38 -8.67
C TRP A 119 19.32 -8.25 -9.43
N LEU A 120 18.32 -9.10 -9.12
CA LEU A 120 17.07 -9.20 -9.87
C LEU A 120 15.91 -9.55 -8.96
N ASN A 121 14.79 -8.82 -9.08
CA ASN A 121 13.49 -9.22 -8.58
C ASN A 121 12.52 -9.36 -9.76
N LEU A 122 11.80 -10.47 -9.83
CA LEU A 122 10.73 -10.72 -10.79
C LEU A 122 9.43 -10.91 -10.02
N THR A 123 8.44 -10.08 -10.30
CA THR A 123 7.11 -10.15 -9.66
C THR A 123 6.03 -10.37 -10.72
N ALA A 124 5.11 -11.30 -10.45
CA ALA A 124 3.94 -11.54 -11.29
C ALA A 124 2.67 -11.64 -10.43
N GLY A 125 1.56 -11.17 -10.98
CA GLY A 125 0.26 -11.19 -10.30
C GLY A 125 -0.52 -9.89 -10.43
N LYS A 126 -1.45 -9.65 -9.49
CA LYS A 126 -2.13 -8.36 -9.35
C LYS A 126 -1.29 -7.47 -8.44
N ASN A 127 -0.98 -6.26 -8.89
CA ASN A 127 -0.17 -5.30 -8.14
C ASN A 127 -0.47 -3.86 -8.58
N ALA A 128 0.10 -2.88 -7.88
CA ALA A 128 -0.02 -1.49 -8.27
C ALA A 128 0.63 -1.22 -9.63
N VAL A 129 -0.04 -0.43 -10.45
CA VAL A 129 0.58 0.18 -11.63
C VAL A 129 1.66 1.13 -11.17
N MET A 130 2.86 1.00 -11.73
CA MET A 130 3.96 1.88 -11.39
C MET A 130 3.67 3.31 -11.86
N VAL A 131 3.47 4.22 -10.92
CA VAL A 131 3.24 5.64 -11.20
C VAL A 131 4.51 6.45 -10.97
N GLY A 132 5.33 6.08 -9.99
CA GLY A 132 6.54 6.81 -9.63
C GLY A 132 6.24 8.04 -8.78
N SER A 133 5.49 7.85 -7.71
CA SER A 133 5.13 8.89 -6.76
C SER A 133 5.15 8.28 -5.36
N PHE A 134 5.65 9.01 -4.38
CA PHE A 134 5.57 8.62 -2.97
C PHE A 134 4.14 8.67 -2.42
N GLU A 135 3.23 9.38 -3.10
CA GLU A 135 1.80 9.36 -2.80
C GLU A 135 1.20 7.95 -2.97
N TYR A 136 1.80 7.12 -3.83
CA TYR A 136 1.40 5.75 -4.14
C TYR A 136 2.31 4.68 -3.49
N ASP A 137 3.28 5.11 -2.67
CA ASP A 137 4.23 4.24 -2.02
C ASP A 137 3.73 3.88 -0.62
N GLY A 138 2.92 2.86 -0.51
CA GLY A 138 2.39 2.39 0.76
C GLY A 138 1.00 1.78 0.67
N TYR A 139 0.42 1.50 1.83
CA TYR A 139 -0.94 0.98 1.92
C TYR A 139 -1.96 2.11 1.73
N ASP A 140 -2.99 1.89 0.91
CA ASP A 140 -4.09 2.84 0.76
C ASP A 140 -4.73 3.24 2.10
N ILE A 141 -4.84 2.28 3.02
CA ILE A 141 -5.40 2.50 4.35
C ILE A 141 -4.57 3.49 5.19
N ASP A 142 -3.29 3.69 4.85
CA ASP A 142 -2.40 4.63 5.53
C ASP A 142 -2.50 6.04 4.95
N SER A 143 -3.11 6.16 3.78
CA SER A 143 -3.28 7.43 3.09
C SER A 143 -4.49 8.21 3.61
N TYR A 144 -4.36 9.54 3.63
CA TYR A 144 -5.48 10.46 3.85
C TYR A 144 -6.01 10.90 2.47
N TYR A 145 -6.86 10.05 1.86
CA TYR A 145 -7.31 10.17 0.45
C TYR A 145 -7.85 11.55 0.07
N PHE A 146 -8.48 12.26 1.01
CA PHE A 146 -9.00 13.62 0.78
C PHE A 146 -7.90 14.70 0.67
N MET A 147 -6.64 14.35 0.96
CA MET A 147 -5.47 15.19 0.75
C MET A 147 -4.65 14.74 -0.47
N ASN A 148 -5.07 13.71 -1.19
CA ASN A 148 -4.35 13.19 -2.35
C ASN A 148 -4.70 13.97 -3.61
N SER A 149 -3.83 13.86 -4.62
CA SER A 149 -4.06 14.43 -5.94
C SER A 149 -5.30 13.84 -6.61
N SER A 150 -5.91 14.56 -7.54
CA SER A 150 -6.99 13.98 -8.37
C SER A 150 -6.48 12.82 -9.20
N PHE A 151 -5.22 12.86 -9.57
CA PHE A 151 -4.59 11.79 -10.31
C PHE A 151 -4.64 10.47 -9.55
N TRP A 152 -4.42 10.48 -8.25
CA TRP A 152 -4.62 9.32 -7.39
C TRP A 152 -5.99 8.66 -7.56
N ASN A 153 -7.04 9.45 -7.61
CA ASN A 153 -8.43 8.98 -7.66
C ASN A 153 -8.96 8.76 -9.08
N SER A 154 -8.14 8.94 -10.12
CA SER A 154 -8.58 8.97 -11.52
C SER A 154 -8.61 7.60 -12.20
N PHE A 155 -8.02 6.57 -11.60
CA PHE A 155 -7.94 5.24 -12.20
C PHE A 155 -7.79 4.12 -11.16
N ASP A 156 -8.18 2.89 -11.54
CA ASP A 156 -7.92 1.68 -10.75
C ASP A 156 -6.45 1.30 -10.88
N CYS A 157 -5.67 1.54 -9.82
CA CYS A 157 -4.23 1.29 -9.81
C CYS A 157 -3.85 -0.20 -9.64
N TRP A 158 -4.79 -1.08 -9.25
CA TRP A 158 -4.50 -2.49 -8.96
C TRP A 158 -4.73 -3.35 -10.19
N GLN A 159 -3.68 -3.66 -10.95
CA GLN A 159 -3.76 -4.34 -12.23
C GLN A 159 -2.97 -5.66 -12.26
N TRP A 160 -3.46 -6.61 -13.07
CA TRP A 160 -2.75 -7.85 -13.34
C TRP A 160 -1.59 -7.60 -14.30
N GLY A 161 -0.40 -8.13 -13.96
CA GLY A 161 0.79 -7.94 -14.78
C GLY A 161 2.03 -8.61 -14.25
N ALA A 162 3.17 -8.13 -14.71
CA ALA A 162 4.48 -8.55 -14.24
C ALA A 162 5.46 -7.36 -14.26
N SER A 163 6.44 -7.43 -13.37
CA SER A 163 7.56 -6.47 -13.33
C SER A 163 8.89 -7.21 -13.15
N ALA A 164 9.95 -6.52 -13.56
CA ALA A 164 11.32 -6.94 -13.31
C ALA A 164 12.10 -5.74 -12.81
N SER A 165 12.69 -5.86 -11.62
CA SER A 165 13.58 -4.88 -11.01
C SER A 165 15.01 -5.39 -11.05
N PHE A 166 15.93 -4.55 -11.49
CA PHE A 166 17.37 -4.82 -11.57
C PHE A 166 18.08 -3.92 -10.57
N TYR A 167 18.94 -4.49 -9.77
CA TYR A 167 19.77 -3.83 -8.77
C TYR A 167 21.22 -3.78 -9.26
N PRO A 168 21.63 -2.69 -9.95
CA PRO A 168 23.03 -2.58 -10.44
C PRO A 168 24.02 -2.40 -9.29
N ASP A 169 23.58 -1.87 -8.18
CA ASP A 169 24.26 -1.71 -6.90
C ASP A 169 23.21 -1.58 -5.77
N ASP A 170 23.69 -1.37 -4.54
CA ASP A 170 22.82 -1.31 -3.34
C ASP A 170 21.95 -0.04 -3.29
N ASP A 171 22.31 1.01 -4.03
CA ASP A 171 21.68 2.32 -3.99
C ASP A 171 20.72 2.57 -5.18
N HIS A 172 20.67 1.66 -6.17
CA HIS A 172 19.91 1.89 -7.40
C HIS A 172 19.05 0.69 -7.81
N GLU A 173 17.82 1.00 -8.20
CA GLU A 173 16.88 0.05 -8.80
C GLU A 173 16.38 0.57 -10.15
N LEU A 174 16.38 -0.31 -11.15
CA LEU A 174 15.77 -0.10 -12.45
C LEU A 174 14.63 -1.08 -12.64
N THR A 175 13.39 -0.60 -12.78
CA THR A 175 12.20 -1.45 -12.91
C THR A 175 11.53 -1.25 -14.25
N ILE A 176 11.15 -2.36 -14.87
CA ILE A 176 10.21 -2.41 -15.99
C ILE A 176 8.95 -3.15 -15.57
N GLN A 177 7.79 -2.61 -15.96
CA GLN A 177 6.49 -3.23 -15.67
C GLN A 177 5.63 -3.28 -16.92
N VAL A 178 4.89 -4.38 -17.06
CA VAL A 178 3.82 -4.55 -18.05
C VAL A 178 2.61 -5.10 -17.31
N CYS A 179 1.47 -4.41 -17.42
CA CYS A 179 0.22 -4.84 -16.80
C CYS A 179 -0.99 -4.49 -17.69
N ASN A 180 -2.18 -4.90 -17.29
CA ASN A 180 -3.40 -4.40 -17.92
C ASN A 180 -3.46 -2.89 -17.76
N SER A 181 -4.00 -2.21 -18.75
CA SER A 181 -4.11 -0.75 -18.66
C SER A 181 -5.20 -0.34 -17.68
N PRO A 182 -4.90 0.59 -16.74
CA PRO A 182 -5.90 1.16 -15.84
C PRO A 182 -6.95 2.00 -16.59
N PHE A 183 -6.66 2.41 -17.83
CA PHE A 183 -7.57 3.17 -18.71
C PHE A 183 -8.23 2.31 -19.77
N SER A 184 -8.25 0.99 -19.60
CA SER A 184 -8.93 0.07 -20.53
C SER A 184 -10.45 0.13 -20.44
N PHE A 185 -11.00 0.61 -19.31
CA PHE A 185 -12.45 0.65 -19.05
C PHE A 185 -13.16 -0.68 -19.37
N GLY A 186 -12.46 -1.80 -19.14
CA GLY A 186 -12.97 -3.15 -19.38
C GLY A 186 -12.71 -3.69 -20.80
N GLU A 187 -12.15 -2.90 -21.71
CA GLU A 187 -11.75 -3.37 -23.04
C GLU A 187 -10.53 -4.31 -22.94
N PRO A 188 -10.56 -5.47 -23.58
CA PRO A 188 -9.47 -6.44 -23.54
C PRO A 188 -8.27 -6.02 -24.39
N ASN A 189 -7.10 -6.56 -24.06
CA ASN A 189 -5.84 -6.39 -24.82
C ASN A 189 -5.32 -4.95 -24.88
N LEU A 190 -5.63 -4.15 -23.88
CA LEU A 190 -4.99 -2.86 -23.64
C LEU A 190 -4.02 -2.99 -22.46
N PHE A 191 -2.78 -2.51 -22.65
CA PHE A 191 -1.71 -2.70 -21.72
C PHE A 191 -1.09 -1.38 -21.28
N ALA A 192 -0.52 -1.40 -20.07
CA ALA A 192 0.30 -0.36 -19.52
C ALA A 192 1.76 -0.81 -19.48
N TYR A 193 2.66 0.11 -19.79
CA TYR A 193 4.10 -0.09 -19.77
C TYR A 193 4.73 0.99 -18.92
N ALA A 194 5.64 0.59 -18.04
CA ALA A 194 6.37 1.52 -17.21
C ALA A 194 7.86 1.19 -17.19
N LEU A 195 8.66 2.24 -17.14
CA LEU A 195 10.09 2.19 -16.84
C LEU A 195 10.33 3.10 -15.63
N GLY A 196 10.92 2.58 -14.58
CA GLY A 196 11.21 3.29 -13.34
C GLY A 196 12.68 3.22 -12.98
N TRP A 197 13.12 4.25 -12.29
CA TRP A 197 14.40 4.30 -11.62
C TRP A 197 14.18 4.81 -10.19
N ARG A 198 14.72 4.09 -9.20
CA ARG A 198 14.81 4.48 -7.80
C ARG A 198 16.27 4.59 -7.43
N GLY A 199 16.64 5.68 -6.79
CA GLY A 199 17.97 5.89 -6.27
C GLY A 199 17.88 6.34 -4.82
N GLU A 200 18.61 5.69 -3.93
CA GLU A 200 18.61 5.96 -2.49
C GLU A 200 20.00 6.41 -2.06
N MET A 201 20.06 7.52 -1.35
CA MET A 201 21.23 8.02 -0.66
C MET A 201 20.83 8.33 0.78
N GLU A 202 21.77 8.46 1.70
CA GLU A 202 21.52 8.66 3.14
C GLU A 202 20.46 9.71 3.48
N TRP A 203 20.39 10.81 2.74
CA TRP A 203 19.47 11.93 2.99
C TRP A 203 18.56 12.27 1.82
N PHE A 204 18.62 11.48 0.74
CA PHE A 204 17.91 11.77 -0.50
C PHE A 204 17.48 10.48 -1.20
N GLU A 205 16.22 10.40 -1.58
CA GLU A 205 15.67 9.33 -2.40
C GLU A 205 15.00 9.95 -3.62
N SER A 206 15.16 9.30 -4.77
CA SER A 206 14.46 9.66 -6.01
C SER A 206 13.73 8.47 -6.58
N LEU A 207 12.53 8.72 -7.10
CA LEU A 207 11.67 7.76 -7.77
C LEU A 207 11.15 8.40 -9.06
N TRP A 208 11.76 8.05 -10.20
CA TRP A 208 11.41 8.63 -11.48
C TRP A 208 10.86 7.57 -12.41
N THR A 209 9.77 7.89 -13.12
CA THR A 209 9.14 6.95 -14.04
C THR A 209 8.78 7.58 -15.36
N ALA A 210 8.74 6.74 -16.39
CA ALA A 210 8.16 7.03 -17.68
C ALA A 210 7.13 5.95 -18.01
N ASN A 211 5.90 6.36 -18.25
CA ASN A 211 4.76 5.49 -18.40
C ASN A 211 4.05 5.68 -19.72
N MET A 212 3.48 4.59 -20.24
CA MET A 212 2.61 4.57 -21.41
C MET A 212 1.42 3.65 -21.12
N TRP A 213 0.22 4.24 -20.99
CA TRP A 213 -1.01 3.52 -20.67
C TRP A 213 -1.95 3.57 -21.86
N GLN A 214 -2.28 2.40 -22.42
CA GLN A 214 -3.24 2.34 -23.52
C GLN A 214 -4.65 2.65 -23.03
N TYR A 215 -5.36 3.53 -23.72
CA TYR A 215 -6.78 3.78 -23.52
C TYR A 215 -7.61 3.36 -24.73
N ASP A 216 -6.97 3.15 -25.89
CA ASP A 216 -7.53 2.58 -27.10
C ASP A 216 -6.41 1.93 -27.93
N LYS A 217 -6.77 1.15 -28.91
CA LYS A 217 -5.81 0.43 -29.77
C LYS A 217 -4.87 1.40 -30.49
N GLY A 218 -3.61 1.37 -30.07
CA GLY A 218 -2.55 2.24 -30.61
C GLY A 218 -2.54 3.65 -30.04
N SER A 219 -3.41 3.97 -29.10
CA SER A 219 -3.51 5.27 -28.42
C SER A 219 -3.05 5.15 -26.98
N TYR A 220 -2.18 6.08 -26.54
CA TYR A 220 -1.55 6.03 -25.24
C TYR A 220 -1.65 7.37 -24.52
N MET A 221 -2.01 7.32 -23.26
CA MET A 221 -1.64 8.37 -22.31
C MET A 221 -0.20 8.13 -21.88
N LYS A 222 0.60 9.18 -21.93
CA LYS A 222 2.01 9.19 -21.53
C LYS A 222 2.14 9.97 -20.23
N SER A 223 2.99 9.49 -19.33
CA SER A 223 3.29 10.16 -18.08
C SER A 223 4.79 10.12 -17.82
N MET A 224 5.30 11.19 -17.24
CA MET A 224 6.64 11.22 -16.63
C MET A 224 6.51 11.81 -15.24
N ASN A 225 7.05 11.12 -14.27
CA ASN A 225 6.93 11.50 -12.87
C ASN A 225 8.33 11.58 -12.25
N PHE A 226 8.53 12.62 -11.46
CA PHE A 226 9.78 12.93 -10.78
C PHE A 226 9.45 13.17 -9.31
N ALA A 227 9.57 12.13 -8.52
CA ALA A 227 9.40 12.20 -7.08
C ALA A 227 10.77 12.19 -6.41
N ASN A 228 10.98 13.08 -5.45
CA ASN A 228 12.22 13.20 -4.71
C ASN A 228 11.87 13.40 -3.23
N ARG A 229 12.46 12.58 -2.37
CA ARG A 229 12.36 12.66 -0.91
C ARG A 229 13.66 13.18 -0.35
N PHE A 230 13.55 14.08 0.60
CA PHE A 230 14.66 14.64 1.36
C PHE A 230 14.44 14.30 2.82
N ASP A 231 15.43 13.67 3.44
CA ASP A 231 15.39 13.25 4.83
C ASP A 231 16.48 13.92 5.65
N PHE A 232 16.10 14.57 6.75
CA PHE A 232 16.98 15.32 7.62
C PHE A 232 16.64 14.97 9.09
N ASP A 233 16.94 13.75 9.49
CA ASP A 233 16.65 13.22 10.83
C ASP A 233 15.14 13.32 11.18
N ASP A 234 14.76 14.33 11.96
CA ASP A 234 13.39 14.53 12.42
C ASP A 234 12.45 15.17 11.37
N PHE A 235 13.00 15.66 10.27
CA PHE A 235 12.24 16.36 9.25
C PHE A 235 12.51 15.77 7.87
N SER A 236 11.46 15.38 7.18
CA SER A 236 11.51 14.96 5.78
C SER A 236 10.49 15.69 4.94
N PHE A 237 10.69 15.72 3.64
CA PHE A 237 9.66 16.15 2.71
C PHE A 237 9.82 15.49 1.35
N ASP A 238 8.68 15.20 0.73
CA ASP A 238 8.59 14.76 -0.65
C ASP A 238 8.31 15.98 -1.55
N LEU A 239 8.99 16.05 -2.68
CA LEU A 239 8.75 17.02 -3.74
C LEU A 239 8.49 16.26 -5.03
N GLU A 240 7.31 16.42 -5.61
CA GLU A 240 6.88 15.62 -6.73
C GLU A 240 6.34 16.46 -7.87
N TYR A 241 6.68 16.07 -9.08
CA TYR A 241 6.15 16.61 -10.32
C TYR A 241 5.69 15.45 -11.20
N MET A 242 4.40 15.27 -11.31
CA MET A 242 3.76 14.23 -12.13
C MET A 242 3.12 14.87 -13.35
N THR A 243 3.45 14.36 -14.54
CA THR A 243 2.94 14.89 -15.80
C THR A 243 2.18 13.82 -16.57
N ARG A 244 1.22 14.23 -17.37
CA ARG A 244 0.46 13.31 -18.22
C ARG A 244 -0.09 14.01 -19.45
N ALA A 245 -0.09 13.34 -20.59
CA ALA A 245 -0.70 13.80 -21.82
C ALA A 245 -0.88 12.68 -22.85
N THR A 246 -1.83 12.84 -23.75
CA THR A 246 -1.99 12.00 -24.93
C THR A 246 -1.01 12.38 -26.04
N ASP A 247 -0.68 13.67 -26.20
CA ASP A 247 0.37 14.15 -27.11
C ASP A 247 1.66 14.45 -26.35
N ILE A 248 2.78 13.94 -26.86
CA ILE A 248 4.12 14.14 -26.28
C ILE A 248 4.53 15.62 -26.19
N LYS A 249 4.00 16.47 -27.06
CA LYS A 249 4.30 17.92 -27.05
C LYS A 249 3.73 18.62 -25.82
N ASP A 250 2.66 18.08 -25.29
CA ASP A 250 1.92 18.64 -24.16
C ASP A 250 2.34 18.03 -22.82
N LEU A 251 3.19 17.01 -22.84
CA LEU A 251 3.50 16.15 -21.71
C LEU A 251 3.89 16.92 -20.42
N PHE A 252 4.62 18.02 -20.54
CA PHE A 252 5.09 18.75 -19.35
C PHE A 252 4.24 19.97 -18.96
N THR A 253 3.24 20.34 -19.74
CA THR A 253 2.59 21.66 -19.55
C THR A 253 1.07 21.62 -19.54
N ARG A 254 0.46 20.57 -20.13
CA ARG A 254 -0.97 20.51 -20.28
C ARG A 254 -1.67 20.04 -19.03
N ASP A 255 -1.20 18.93 -18.50
CA ASP A 255 -1.81 18.26 -17.37
C ASP A 255 -0.71 17.77 -16.43
N PHE A 256 -0.69 18.29 -15.21
CA PHE A 256 0.35 17.97 -14.24
C PHE A 256 -0.10 18.18 -12.81
N THR A 257 0.56 17.49 -11.90
CA THR A 257 0.48 17.67 -10.45
C THR A 257 1.85 18.06 -9.93
N LEU A 258 1.93 19.17 -9.21
CA LEU A 258 3.10 19.58 -8.43
C LEU A 258 2.73 19.54 -6.97
N MET A 259 3.47 18.79 -6.13
CA MET A 259 3.17 18.74 -4.71
C MET A 259 4.42 18.69 -3.83
N ILE A 260 4.24 19.12 -2.60
CA ILE A 260 5.18 18.98 -1.50
C ILE A 260 4.45 18.35 -0.30
N ALA A 261 5.08 17.35 0.33
CA ALA A 261 4.54 16.64 1.48
C ALA A 261 5.57 16.59 2.63
N PRO A 262 5.66 17.62 3.49
CA PRO A 262 6.54 17.62 4.64
C PRO A 262 6.02 16.73 5.75
N THR A 263 6.95 16.07 6.44
CA THR A 263 6.73 15.31 7.68
C THR A 263 7.72 15.78 8.74
N TYR A 264 7.23 16.00 9.96
CA TYR A 264 8.05 16.34 11.12
C TYR A 264 7.79 15.38 12.26
N GLN A 265 8.79 14.58 12.60
CA GLN A 265 8.79 13.65 13.73
C GLN A 265 9.21 14.40 14.98
N PHE A 266 8.26 14.84 15.81
CA PHE A 266 8.59 15.63 17.00
C PHE A 266 9.01 14.77 18.20
N SER A 267 8.79 13.47 18.14
CA SER A 267 9.25 12.48 19.12
C SER A 267 8.95 11.05 18.65
N ASP A 268 9.44 10.03 19.36
CA ASP A 268 9.13 8.61 19.12
C ASP A 268 7.63 8.28 19.22
N TRP A 269 6.82 9.17 19.78
CA TRP A 269 5.39 8.94 20.00
C TRP A 269 4.49 9.77 19.10
N GLY A 270 5.04 10.57 18.17
CA GLY A 270 4.15 11.30 17.25
C GLY A 270 4.84 12.12 16.18
N CYS A 271 4.11 12.34 15.10
CA CYS A 271 4.53 13.16 13.97
C CYS A 271 3.42 14.09 13.47
N ILE A 272 3.82 15.06 12.70
CA ILE A 272 2.93 15.95 11.94
C ILE A 272 3.27 15.80 10.47
N LYS A 273 2.27 15.54 9.65
CA LYS A 273 2.38 15.42 8.19
C LYS A 273 1.60 16.55 7.54
N GLY A 274 2.20 17.19 6.57
CA GLY A 274 1.55 18.19 5.73
C GLY A 274 1.48 17.72 4.29
N LYS A 275 0.57 18.26 3.52
CA LYS A 275 0.57 18.13 2.06
C LYS A 275 0.06 19.42 1.46
N PHE A 276 0.69 19.86 0.39
CA PHE A 276 0.24 20.96 -0.43
C PHE A 276 0.52 20.61 -1.89
N GLY A 277 -0.49 20.70 -2.72
CA GLY A 277 -0.36 20.44 -4.15
C GLY A 277 -1.12 21.44 -5.00
N TRP A 278 -0.62 21.62 -6.20
CA TRP A 278 -1.27 22.33 -7.28
C TRP A 278 -1.37 21.41 -8.48
N GLU A 279 -2.58 21.26 -8.96
CA GLU A 279 -2.92 20.40 -10.08
C GLU A 279 -3.51 21.23 -11.20
N LYS A 280 -3.00 21.02 -12.40
CA LYS A 280 -3.57 21.54 -13.63
C LYS A 280 -4.17 20.36 -14.37
N CYS A 281 -5.49 20.41 -14.57
CA CYS A 281 -6.25 19.42 -15.30
C CYS A 281 -6.53 19.94 -16.69
N GLY A 282 -6.08 19.19 -17.70
CA GLY A 282 -6.40 19.47 -19.09
C GLY A 282 -7.83 19.08 -19.42
N GLU A 283 -8.29 19.48 -20.60
CA GLU A 283 -9.61 19.11 -21.16
C GLU A 283 -9.59 17.67 -21.73
N ASP A 284 -8.80 16.74 -21.16
CA ASP A 284 -8.71 15.39 -21.69
C ASP A 284 -9.86 14.54 -21.11
N GLU A 285 -10.76 14.08 -21.97
CA GLU A 285 -11.93 13.26 -21.60
C GLU A 285 -11.57 11.93 -20.90
N LEU A 286 -10.28 11.53 -20.97
CA LEU A 286 -9.79 10.29 -20.35
C LEU A 286 -9.67 10.36 -18.83
N MET A 287 -9.58 11.56 -18.29
CA MET A 287 -9.37 11.78 -16.87
C MET A 287 -10.57 12.52 -16.30
N GLU A 288 -11.47 11.79 -15.65
CA GLU A 288 -12.62 12.38 -14.96
C GLU A 288 -12.20 13.03 -13.64
N TYR A 289 -11.53 14.19 -13.72
CA TYR A 289 -11.12 14.94 -12.51
C TYR A 289 -12.26 15.67 -11.80
N GLY A 290 -13.48 15.58 -12.28
CA GLY A 290 -14.62 16.28 -11.70
C GLY A 290 -14.63 17.79 -11.89
N TYR A 291 -13.59 18.40 -12.49
CA TYR A 291 -13.51 19.83 -12.84
C TYR A 291 -12.41 20.12 -13.85
N ASP A 292 -12.66 21.16 -14.64
CA ASP A 292 -11.70 21.70 -15.60
C ASP A 292 -10.84 22.78 -14.95
N GLY A 293 -9.60 22.91 -15.40
CA GLY A 293 -8.69 23.99 -14.99
C GLY A 293 -7.72 23.60 -13.90
N SER A 294 -7.39 24.56 -13.06
CA SER A 294 -6.40 24.37 -11.99
C SER A 294 -7.04 24.38 -10.63
N TYR A 295 -6.56 23.56 -9.72
CA TYR A 295 -6.96 23.62 -8.32
C TYR A 295 -5.78 23.35 -7.39
N MET A 296 -5.97 23.68 -6.13
CA MET A 296 -5.01 23.38 -5.06
C MET A 296 -5.65 22.39 -4.09
N PHE A 297 -4.88 21.43 -3.66
CA PHE A 297 -5.22 20.53 -2.57
C PHE A 297 -4.20 20.69 -1.44
N TYR A 298 -4.63 20.53 -0.21
CA TYR A 298 -3.76 20.71 0.94
C TYR A 298 -4.35 20.05 2.17
N GLY A 299 -3.49 19.74 3.14
CA GLY A 299 -3.94 19.22 4.41
C GLY A 299 -2.83 19.11 5.44
N LEU A 300 -3.26 18.81 6.64
CA LEU A 300 -2.41 18.52 7.80
C LEU A 300 -2.95 17.27 8.49
N ALA A 301 -2.05 16.43 8.96
CA ALA A 301 -2.36 15.29 9.82
C ALA A 301 -1.38 15.25 11.00
N ALA A 302 -1.90 14.95 12.18
CA ALA A 302 -1.12 14.61 13.34
C ALA A 302 -1.36 13.14 13.67
N GLU A 303 -0.28 12.40 13.84
CA GLU A 303 -0.32 10.99 14.23
C GLU A 303 0.35 10.83 15.61
N PHE A 304 -0.24 9.97 16.43
CA PHE A 304 0.22 9.67 17.76
C PHE A 304 0.35 8.14 17.91
N PHE A 305 1.51 7.68 18.34
CA PHE A 305 1.85 6.28 18.58
C PHE A 305 1.78 5.98 20.08
N PRO A 306 0.66 5.40 20.57
CA PRO A 306 0.45 5.23 22.02
C PRO A 306 1.33 4.15 22.65
N ILE A 307 1.97 3.31 21.84
CA ILE A 307 2.86 2.25 22.29
C ILE A 307 4.23 2.53 21.69
N LYS A 308 5.22 2.73 22.56
CA LYS A 308 6.59 2.99 22.16
C LYS A 308 7.11 1.84 21.26
N ASP A 309 7.83 2.19 20.20
CA ASP A 309 8.41 1.26 19.22
C ASP A 309 7.37 0.36 18.51
N TYR A 310 6.09 0.80 18.46
CA TYR A 310 5.00 0.10 17.79
C TYR A 310 4.12 1.08 17.03
N GLU A 311 4.49 1.35 15.79
CA GLU A 311 3.81 2.29 14.88
C GLU A 311 2.56 1.69 14.21
N ASP A 312 2.39 0.38 14.30
CA ASP A 312 1.23 -0.34 13.78
C ASP A 312 -0.09 0.05 14.47
N LEU A 313 -0.03 0.68 15.66
CA LEU A 313 -1.18 1.29 16.30
C LEU A 313 -0.96 2.80 16.37
N ARG A 314 -1.78 3.56 15.65
CA ARG A 314 -1.71 5.02 15.66
C ARG A 314 -3.09 5.65 15.78
N LEU A 315 -3.16 6.69 16.59
CA LEU A 315 -4.27 7.61 16.63
C LEU A 315 -3.96 8.76 15.68
N HIS A 316 -4.95 9.26 14.96
CA HIS A 316 -4.74 10.37 14.04
C HIS A 316 -5.83 11.42 14.15
N ALA A 317 -5.46 12.65 13.83
CA ALA A 317 -6.37 13.74 13.52
C ALA A 317 -5.86 14.42 12.25
N SER A 318 -6.66 14.48 11.22
CA SER A 318 -6.29 15.05 9.93
C SER A 318 -7.38 15.97 9.40
N TRP A 319 -6.98 17.02 8.73
CA TRP A 319 -7.85 17.98 8.08
C TRP A 319 -7.26 18.35 6.72
N GLY A 320 -8.10 18.43 5.72
CA GLY A 320 -7.63 18.77 4.39
C GLY A 320 -8.72 19.23 3.45
N HIS A 321 -8.28 19.69 2.28
CA HIS A 321 -9.09 20.14 1.17
C HIS A 321 -8.56 19.46 -0.10
N GLY A 322 -9.38 18.65 -0.70
CA GLY A 322 -9.01 17.85 -1.86
C GLY A 322 -9.84 18.16 -3.11
N CYS A 323 -9.82 17.23 -4.04
CA CYS A 323 -10.46 17.34 -5.35
C CYS A 323 -11.98 17.51 -5.31
N ASN A 324 -12.65 17.01 -4.30
CA ASN A 324 -14.09 17.21 -4.09
C ASN A 324 -14.47 18.62 -3.63
N ARG A 325 -13.48 19.54 -3.47
CA ARG A 325 -13.64 20.90 -2.97
C ARG A 325 -14.24 21.01 -1.56
N SER A 326 -14.34 19.91 -0.85
CA SER A 326 -14.76 19.90 0.55
C SER A 326 -13.56 20.09 1.47
N HIS A 327 -13.84 20.58 2.68
CA HIS A 327 -12.91 20.46 3.80
C HIS A 327 -13.34 19.26 4.64
N ILE A 328 -12.46 18.32 4.81
CA ILE A 328 -12.73 17.10 5.56
C ILE A 328 -11.86 17.08 6.82
N LEU A 329 -12.50 16.82 7.96
CA LEU A 329 -11.85 16.49 9.22
C LEU A 329 -12.02 14.99 9.47
N ASN A 330 -10.94 14.29 9.75
CA ASN A 330 -10.98 12.87 10.11
C ASN A 330 -10.19 12.65 11.40
N ILE A 331 -10.80 12.01 12.39
CA ILE A 331 -10.18 11.67 13.68
C ILE A 331 -10.42 10.19 13.93
N GLY A 332 -9.36 9.42 14.12
CA GLY A 332 -9.53 7.99 14.22
C GLY A 332 -8.32 7.22 14.72
N VAL A 333 -8.39 5.94 14.47
CA VAL A 333 -7.35 4.96 14.79
C VAL A 333 -7.07 4.09 13.57
N THR A 334 -5.80 3.87 13.30
CA THR A 334 -5.31 2.86 12.35
C THR A 334 -4.51 1.84 13.13
N TRP A 335 -4.69 0.56 12.83
CA TRP A 335 -3.96 -0.52 13.49
C TRP A 335 -3.73 -1.69 12.53
N LYS A 336 -2.53 -2.24 12.61
CA LYS A 336 -2.12 -3.47 11.94
C LYS A 336 -1.84 -4.51 13.02
N PHE A 337 -2.46 -5.67 12.94
CA PHE A 337 -2.36 -6.71 13.95
C PHE A 337 -1.95 -8.04 13.32
N SER A 338 -0.76 -8.53 13.65
CA SER A 338 -0.31 -9.84 13.21
C SER A 338 -1.00 -10.95 14.03
N LEU A 339 -1.83 -11.74 13.35
CA LEU A 339 -2.45 -12.95 13.92
C LEU A 339 -1.38 -14.02 14.16
N THR A 340 -0.41 -14.13 13.27
CA THR A 340 0.70 -15.09 13.40
C THR A 340 1.52 -14.81 14.66
N GLN A 341 1.87 -13.55 14.91
CA GLN A 341 2.62 -13.17 16.12
C GLN A 341 1.81 -13.42 17.40
N ALA A 342 0.52 -13.10 17.39
CA ALA A 342 -0.37 -13.35 18.53
C ALA A 342 -0.44 -14.84 18.89
N VAL A 343 -0.52 -15.71 17.86
CA VAL A 343 -0.51 -17.17 18.07
C VAL A 343 0.83 -17.63 18.62
N LYS A 344 1.96 -17.15 18.06
CA LYS A 344 3.31 -17.46 18.58
C LYS A 344 3.45 -17.07 20.05
N ASP A 345 2.95 -15.90 20.43
CA ASP A 345 3.01 -15.42 21.82
C ASP A 345 2.17 -16.27 22.79
N ILE A 346 0.99 -16.71 22.36
CA ILE A 346 0.15 -17.59 23.16
C ILE A 346 0.84 -18.95 23.38
N VAL A 347 1.35 -19.55 22.31
CA VAL A 347 2.04 -20.85 22.37
C VAL A 347 3.28 -20.76 23.27
N SER A 348 4.07 -19.71 23.15
CA SER A 348 5.26 -19.50 24.00
C SER A 348 4.91 -19.37 25.49
N LYS A 349 3.86 -18.60 25.81
CA LYS A 349 3.35 -18.46 27.19
C LYS A 349 2.83 -19.78 27.77
N CYS A 350 2.15 -20.61 26.97
CA CYS A 350 1.68 -21.92 27.39
C CYS A 350 2.87 -22.87 27.66
N ARG A 351 3.89 -22.86 26.80
CA ARG A 351 5.09 -23.68 26.95
C ARG A 351 5.89 -23.32 28.20
N ASN A 352 6.05 -22.03 28.47
CA ASN A 352 6.78 -21.56 29.68
C ASN A 352 6.04 -21.90 30.98
N LYS A 353 4.69 -21.93 30.96
CA LYS A 353 3.90 -22.41 32.11
C LYS A 353 4.08 -23.91 32.35
N SER A 354 4.13 -24.72 31.30
CA SER A 354 4.32 -26.18 31.42
C SER A 354 5.72 -26.57 31.83
N ALA A 355 6.74 -25.73 31.55
CA ALA A 355 8.12 -25.97 31.97
C ALA A 355 8.39 -25.63 33.47
N ASN A 356 7.46 -24.87 34.08
CA ASN A 356 7.55 -24.46 35.49
C ASN A 356 6.64 -25.29 36.43
N LEU A 357 6.00 -26.33 35.91
CA LEU A 357 5.25 -27.36 36.67
C LEU A 357 6.00 -28.69 36.70
#